data_e116c5bc11f809abd465ec4316283035
#
_entry.id   e116c5bc11f809abd465ec4316283035
#
_cell.length_a   1.000
_cell.length_b   1.000
_cell.length_c   1.000
_cell.angle_alpha   90.00
_cell.angle_beta   90.00
_cell.angle_gamma   90.00
#
_symmetry.space_group_name_H-M   'P 1'
#
loop_
_entity.id
_entity.type
_entity.pdbx_description
1 polymer ?
#
loop_
_entity_poly.entity_id
_entity_poly.type
_entity_poly.pdbx_seq_one_letter_code
_entity_poly.pdbx_strand_id
1 'polypeptide(L)'
;MPLLRQGFVGQGRFRQDYSVAHSAFTLLEVLVALAIFALTAIVLGAAYVNVLNAYETVGRGNQTDEDVRFARAQLLAEPDHDTAEKGGDFTTVDGRQVKWHATIESTATASLFTVTFVCELADAGGGAAQTVTQNFTVMRPTWADPVEDTKLKQDAQNRIATLQGRTPQQ
;
A
#
# COMPACT_ATOMS: atom_id res chain seq x y z
N MET A 1 97.19 -34.88 -32.15
CA MET A 1 95.94 -34.12 -32.34
C MET A 1 94.82 -35.01 -31.94
N PRO A 2 94.13 -34.72 -30.82
CA PRO A 2 93.01 -35.56 -30.40
C PRO A 2 91.68 -34.87 -30.72
N LEU A 3 90.75 -35.68 -31.21
CA LEU A 3 89.39 -35.40 -31.52
C LEU A 3 88.50 -35.38 -30.22
N LEU A 4 87.91 -34.22 -29.98
CA LEU A 4 86.90 -34.08 -28.88
C LEU A 4 85.57 -34.66 -29.32
N ARG A 5 85.13 -35.67 -28.64
CA ARG A 5 83.85 -36.34 -28.76
C ARG A 5 82.85 -35.61 -27.93
N GLN A 6 81.93 -34.89 -28.53
CA GLN A 6 80.78 -34.25 -27.83
C GLN A 6 79.75 -35.30 -27.51
N GLY A 7 79.45 -35.43 -26.19
CA GLY A 7 78.39 -36.26 -25.70
C GLY A 7 77.04 -35.64 -25.90
N PHE A 8 76.13 -36.38 -26.50
CA PHE A 8 74.75 -36.02 -26.73
C PHE A 8 73.93 -36.31 -25.41
N VAL A 9 73.55 -35.25 -24.70
CA VAL A 9 72.66 -35.40 -23.49
C VAL A 9 71.25 -35.54 -24.00
N GLY A 10 70.71 -36.72 -23.82
CA GLY A 10 69.27 -37.00 -24.09
C GLY A 10 68.35 -36.26 -23.14
N GLN A 11 67.54 -35.39 -23.72
CA GLN A 11 66.46 -34.74 -23.01
C GLN A 11 65.32 -35.82 -22.75
N GLY A 12 65.23 -36.27 -21.53
CA GLY A 12 64.08 -37.07 -21.06
C GLY A 12 62.82 -36.20 -21.04
N ARG A 13 61.93 -36.45 -21.99
CA ARG A 13 60.56 -35.91 -21.93
C ARG A 13 59.83 -36.61 -20.79
N PHE A 14 59.63 -35.91 -19.68
CA PHE A 14 58.65 -36.30 -18.69
C PHE A 14 57.24 -36.10 -19.30
N ARG A 15 56.68 -37.19 -19.83
CA ARG A 15 55.23 -37.26 -20.09
C ARG A 15 54.55 -37.25 -18.76
N GLN A 16 53.98 -36.12 -18.34
CA GLN A 16 52.97 -36.09 -17.31
C GLN A 16 51.69 -36.68 -17.92
N ASP A 17 51.50 -37.97 -17.69
CA ASP A 17 50.19 -38.62 -17.91
C ASP A 17 49.21 -38.10 -16.85
N TYR A 18 48.46 -37.04 -17.21
CA TYR A 18 47.28 -36.65 -16.49
C TYR A 18 46.23 -37.74 -16.73
N SER A 19 46.21 -38.77 -15.88
CA SER A 19 45.10 -39.68 -15.82
C SER A 19 43.92 -38.91 -15.24
N VAL A 20 43.04 -38.39 -16.13
CA VAL A 20 41.72 -37.88 -15.72
C VAL A 20 40.97 -39.07 -15.19
N ALA A 21 40.96 -39.22 -13.87
CA ALA A 21 40.10 -40.16 -13.17
C ALA A 21 38.67 -39.79 -13.50
N HIS A 22 38.05 -40.48 -14.44
CA HIS A 22 36.60 -40.37 -14.65
C HIS A 22 35.93 -41.06 -13.48
N SER A 23 35.66 -40.28 -12.43
CA SER A 23 34.80 -40.74 -11.34
C SER A 23 33.38 -40.89 -11.91
N ALA A 24 32.99 -42.14 -12.14
CA ALA A 24 31.59 -42.43 -12.47
C ALA A 24 30.73 -42.14 -11.26
N PHE A 25 29.67 -41.31 -11.45
CA PHE A 25 28.70 -41.02 -10.41
C PHE A 25 28.11 -42.29 -9.86
N THR A 26 28.08 -42.40 -8.54
CA THR A 26 27.43 -43.53 -7.88
C THR A 26 25.91 -43.35 -7.94
N LEU A 27 25.17 -44.45 -8.03
CA LEU A 27 23.70 -44.45 -8.03
C LEU A 27 23.15 -43.74 -6.77
N LEU A 28 23.83 -43.88 -5.65
CA LEU A 28 23.50 -43.19 -4.39
C LEU A 28 23.60 -41.65 -4.51
N GLU A 29 24.65 -41.17 -5.15
CA GLU A 29 24.88 -39.72 -5.35
C GLU A 29 23.78 -39.09 -6.21
N VAL A 30 23.35 -39.78 -7.26
CA VAL A 30 22.22 -39.35 -8.09
C VAL A 30 20.93 -39.31 -7.30
N LEU A 31 20.66 -40.33 -6.45
CA LEU A 31 19.46 -40.33 -5.59
C LEU A 31 19.46 -39.20 -4.58
N VAL A 32 20.58 -38.92 -3.94
CA VAL A 32 20.73 -37.82 -2.99
C VAL A 32 20.56 -36.46 -3.71
N ALA A 33 21.17 -36.29 -4.89
CA ALA A 33 21.02 -35.08 -5.68
C ALA A 33 19.57 -34.82 -6.08
N LEU A 34 18.83 -35.86 -6.50
CA LEU A 34 17.40 -35.78 -6.83
C LEU A 34 16.56 -35.45 -5.61
N ALA A 35 16.86 -36.01 -4.43
CA ALA A 35 16.15 -35.71 -3.20
C ALA A 35 16.33 -34.22 -2.80
N ILE A 36 17.55 -33.72 -2.84
CA ILE A 36 17.86 -32.31 -2.56
C ILE A 36 17.17 -31.39 -3.58
N PHE A 37 17.22 -31.74 -4.87
CA PHE A 37 16.55 -31.00 -5.91
C PHE A 37 15.03 -30.93 -5.69
N ALA A 38 14.39 -32.06 -5.35
CA ALA A 38 12.96 -32.09 -5.06
C ALA A 38 12.60 -31.20 -3.86
N LEU A 39 13.38 -31.26 -2.77
CA LEU A 39 13.16 -30.40 -1.60
C LEU A 39 13.32 -28.92 -1.93
N THR A 40 14.35 -28.55 -2.68
CA THR A 40 14.55 -27.14 -3.10
C THR A 40 13.44 -26.66 -4.02
N ALA A 41 12.95 -27.49 -4.92
CA ALA A 41 11.82 -27.15 -5.80
C ALA A 41 10.53 -26.86 -5.01
N ILE A 42 10.25 -27.66 -3.96
CA ILE A 42 9.09 -27.44 -3.08
C ILE A 42 9.22 -26.12 -2.33
N VAL A 43 10.37 -25.84 -1.74
CA VAL A 43 10.62 -24.60 -0.99
C VAL A 43 10.51 -23.36 -1.90
N LEU A 44 11.10 -23.42 -3.10
CA LEU A 44 11.00 -22.34 -4.08
C LEU A 44 9.55 -22.14 -4.55
N GLY A 45 8.81 -23.22 -4.79
CA GLY A 45 7.41 -23.14 -5.17
C GLY A 45 6.55 -22.49 -4.08
N ALA A 46 6.73 -22.87 -2.83
CA ALA A 46 6.04 -22.26 -1.70
C ALA A 46 6.38 -20.77 -1.54
N ALA A 47 7.66 -20.41 -1.67
CA ALA A 47 8.10 -19.02 -1.61
C ALA A 47 7.47 -18.18 -2.75
N TYR A 48 7.40 -18.71 -3.95
CA TYR A 48 6.79 -18.05 -5.11
C TYR A 48 5.29 -17.78 -4.89
N VAL A 49 4.54 -18.76 -4.40
CA VAL A 49 3.11 -18.60 -4.06
C VAL A 49 2.91 -17.52 -2.98
N ASN A 50 3.74 -17.53 -1.94
CA ASN A 50 3.67 -16.50 -0.89
C ASN A 50 3.93 -15.09 -1.43
N VAL A 51 4.88 -14.93 -2.35
CA VAL A 51 5.16 -13.64 -3.01
C VAL A 51 3.96 -13.19 -3.85
N LEU A 52 3.36 -14.08 -4.64
CA LEU A 52 2.16 -13.75 -5.43
C LEU A 52 1.00 -13.30 -4.54
N ASN A 53 0.72 -14.02 -3.46
CA ASN A 53 -0.32 -13.64 -2.50
C ASN A 53 -0.05 -12.28 -1.85
N ALA A 54 1.21 -11.98 -1.54
CA ALA A 54 1.59 -10.67 -1.02
C ALA A 54 1.34 -9.55 -2.04
N TYR A 55 1.69 -9.76 -3.32
CA TYR A 55 1.41 -8.79 -4.39
C TYR A 55 -0.09 -8.56 -4.59
N GLU A 56 -0.91 -9.61 -4.57
CA GLU A 56 -2.36 -9.46 -4.65
C GLU A 56 -2.94 -8.67 -3.47
N THR A 57 -2.47 -8.93 -2.26
CA THR A 57 -2.93 -8.21 -1.06
C THR A 57 -2.59 -6.72 -1.13
N VAL A 58 -1.37 -6.38 -1.55
CA VAL A 58 -0.94 -4.98 -1.74
C VAL A 58 -1.73 -4.31 -2.87
N GLY A 59 -1.94 -5.01 -3.97
CA GLY A 59 -2.73 -4.49 -5.09
C GLY A 59 -4.17 -4.15 -4.70
N ARG A 60 -4.84 -5.03 -3.96
CA ARG A 60 -6.20 -4.78 -3.44
C ARG A 60 -6.26 -3.63 -2.45
N GLY A 61 -5.27 -3.51 -1.56
CA GLY A 61 -5.16 -2.39 -0.62
C GLY A 61 -5.08 -1.05 -1.33
N ASN A 62 -4.23 -0.93 -2.35
CA ASN A 62 -4.08 0.30 -3.13
C ASN A 62 -5.38 0.70 -3.86
N GLN A 63 -6.10 -0.26 -4.45
CA GLN A 63 -7.38 -0.01 -5.12
C GLN A 63 -8.44 0.48 -4.14
N THR A 64 -8.53 -0.16 -2.95
CA THR A 64 -9.44 0.28 -1.89
C THR A 64 -9.15 1.72 -1.45
N ASP A 65 -7.87 2.07 -1.28
CA ASP A 65 -7.46 3.41 -0.88
C ASP A 65 -7.82 4.47 -1.96
N GLU A 66 -7.69 4.15 -3.23
CA GLU A 66 -8.08 5.03 -4.34
C GLU A 66 -9.59 5.26 -4.36
N ASP A 67 -10.39 4.22 -4.19
CA ASP A 67 -11.84 4.32 -4.15
C ASP A 67 -12.33 5.17 -2.97
N VAL A 68 -11.74 4.96 -1.79
CA VAL A 68 -12.03 5.76 -0.58
C VAL A 68 -11.63 7.22 -0.78
N ARG A 69 -10.48 7.50 -1.42
CA ARG A 69 -10.06 8.87 -1.76
C ARG A 69 -11.02 9.53 -2.73
N PHE A 70 -11.48 8.81 -3.74
CA PHE A 70 -12.44 9.31 -4.71
C PHE A 70 -13.79 9.62 -4.05
N ALA A 71 -14.33 8.71 -3.24
CA ALA A 71 -15.56 8.91 -2.48
C ALA A 71 -15.46 10.13 -1.55
N ARG A 72 -14.33 10.27 -0.83
CA ARG A 72 -14.07 11.44 0.00
C ARG A 72 -13.96 12.73 -0.80
N ALA A 73 -13.39 12.68 -2.00
CA ALA A 73 -13.32 13.85 -2.87
C ALA A 73 -14.71 14.29 -3.33
N GLN A 74 -15.64 13.35 -3.60
CA GLN A 74 -17.04 13.66 -3.89
C GLN A 74 -17.72 14.34 -2.70
N LEU A 75 -17.59 13.79 -1.49
CA LEU A 75 -18.11 14.43 -0.27
C LEU A 75 -17.58 15.87 -0.14
N LEU A 76 -16.28 16.06 -0.30
CA LEU A 76 -15.67 17.38 -0.18
C LEU A 76 -16.02 18.34 -1.35
N ALA A 77 -16.49 17.84 -2.47
CA ALA A 77 -16.96 18.67 -3.58
C ALA A 77 -18.41 19.13 -3.40
N GLU A 78 -19.20 18.42 -2.57
CA GLU A 78 -20.62 18.72 -2.37
C GLU A 78 -20.83 20.03 -1.60
N PRO A 79 -21.50 21.03 -2.18
CA PRO A 79 -21.73 22.31 -1.50
C PRO A 79 -22.87 22.29 -0.49
N ASP A 80 -23.83 21.36 -0.65
CA ASP A 80 -25.00 21.25 0.20
C ASP A 80 -24.77 20.27 1.35
N HIS A 81 -25.07 20.70 2.58
CA HIS A 81 -24.87 19.91 3.79
C HIS A 81 -25.69 18.62 3.79
N ASP A 82 -27.00 18.72 3.50
CA ASP A 82 -27.92 17.58 3.56
C ASP A 82 -27.61 16.54 2.49
N THR A 83 -27.18 16.99 1.33
CA THR A 83 -26.74 16.12 0.23
C THR A 83 -25.41 15.43 0.57
N ALA A 84 -24.49 16.14 1.21
CA ALA A 84 -23.23 15.60 1.68
C ALA A 84 -23.44 14.50 2.75
N GLU A 85 -24.40 14.67 3.66
CA GLU A 85 -24.73 13.64 4.66
C GLU A 85 -25.38 12.40 4.06
N LYS A 86 -26.27 12.58 3.09
CA LYS A 86 -26.92 11.45 2.38
C LYS A 86 -25.89 10.57 1.67
N GLY A 87 -24.80 11.17 1.21
CA GLY A 87 -23.76 10.48 0.51
C GLY A 87 -24.12 10.13 -0.93
N GLY A 88 -23.42 9.14 -1.47
CA GLY A 88 -23.59 8.71 -2.85
C GLY A 88 -23.07 7.30 -3.08
N ASP A 89 -23.22 6.88 -4.32
CA ASP A 89 -22.69 5.60 -4.77
C ASP A 89 -22.06 5.75 -6.16
N PHE A 90 -21.11 4.87 -6.47
CA PHE A 90 -20.53 4.74 -7.80
C PHE A 90 -20.02 3.32 -8.03
N THR A 91 -19.85 2.99 -9.31
CA THR A 91 -19.25 1.71 -9.71
C THR A 91 -17.84 1.97 -10.22
N THR A 92 -16.87 1.24 -9.71
CA THR A 92 -15.47 1.32 -10.16
C THR A 92 -15.31 0.68 -11.54
N VAL A 93 -14.15 0.92 -12.18
CA VAL A 93 -13.82 0.32 -13.49
C VAL A 93 -13.82 -1.21 -13.43
N ASP A 94 -13.46 -1.79 -12.28
CA ASP A 94 -13.44 -3.24 -12.01
C ASP A 94 -14.83 -3.81 -11.67
N GLY A 95 -15.89 -3.00 -11.71
CA GLY A 95 -17.27 -3.42 -11.43
C GLY A 95 -17.62 -3.53 -9.95
N ARG A 96 -16.75 -3.07 -9.04
CA ARG A 96 -17.07 -3.00 -7.60
C ARG A 96 -18.03 -1.86 -7.34
N GLN A 97 -18.99 -2.07 -6.44
CA GLN A 97 -19.89 -1.02 -5.99
C GLN A 97 -19.35 -0.37 -4.72
N VAL A 98 -19.26 0.94 -4.75
CA VAL A 98 -18.84 1.76 -3.62
C VAL A 98 -20.01 2.63 -3.19
N LYS A 99 -20.38 2.56 -1.91
CA LYS A 99 -21.37 3.43 -1.28
C LYS A 99 -20.68 4.20 -0.17
N TRP A 100 -21.01 5.46 -0.05
CA TRP A 100 -20.47 6.27 1.02
C TRP A 100 -21.55 7.18 1.61
N HIS A 101 -21.44 7.51 2.88
CA HIS A 101 -22.23 8.48 3.59
C HIS A 101 -21.38 9.17 4.65
N ALA A 102 -21.85 10.26 5.16
CA ALA A 102 -21.15 11.01 6.19
C ALA A 102 -22.09 11.49 7.28
N THR A 103 -21.62 11.55 8.52
CA THR A 103 -22.25 12.30 9.60
C THR A 103 -21.44 13.56 9.81
N ILE A 104 -22.11 14.72 9.71
CA ILE A 104 -21.48 16.04 9.75
C ILE A 104 -21.96 16.78 11.00
N GLU A 105 -21.08 17.04 11.94
CA GLU A 105 -21.39 17.72 13.20
C GLU A 105 -20.73 19.08 13.23
N SER A 106 -21.51 20.14 13.57
CA SER A 106 -20.99 21.48 13.78
C SER A 106 -20.12 21.53 15.05
N THR A 107 -19.06 22.32 15.00
CA THR A 107 -18.19 22.53 16.17
C THR A 107 -18.46 23.90 16.83
N ALA A 108 -17.80 24.16 17.96
CA ALA A 108 -17.85 25.47 18.61
C ALA A 108 -17.10 26.58 17.82
N THR A 109 -16.50 26.23 16.69
CA THR A 109 -15.79 27.17 15.81
C THR A 109 -16.61 27.38 14.55
N ALA A 110 -16.78 28.66 14.17
CA ALA A 110 -17.54 29.03 12.98
C ALA A 110 -17.06 28.32 11.71
N SER A 111 -17.98 27.81 10.91
CA SER A 111 -17.75 27.12 9.65
C SER A 111 -16.85 25.88 9.75
N LEU A 112 -16.59 25.35 10.94
CA LEU A 112 -15.76 24.16 11.17
C LEU A 112 -16.64 22.97 11.56
N PHE A 113 -16.49 21.86 10.86
CA PHE A 113 -17.29 20.66 11.04
C PHE A 113 -16.40 19.44 11.33
N THR A 114 -16.87 18.57 12.19
CA THR A 114 -16.31 17.22 12.36
C THR A 114 -17.10 16.26 11.48
N VAL A 115 -16.41 15.52 10.64
CA VAL A 115 -17.00 14.61 9.67
C VAL A 115 -16.59 13.18 10.01
N THR A 116 -17.59 12.34 10.23
CA THR A 116 -17.41 10.88 10.27
C THR A 116 -17.84 10.32 8.91
N PHE A 117 -16.87 10.00 8.10
CA PHE A 117 -17.06 9.47 6.75
C PHE A 117 -17.01 7.94 6.77
N VAL A 118 -18.01 7.29 6.20
CA VAL A 118 -18.11 5.83 6.08
C VAL A 118 -18.20 5.46 4.61
N CYS A 119 -17.34 4.56 4.18
CA CYS A 119 -17.29 4.04 2.82
C CYS A 119 -17.41 2.52 2.84
N GLU A 120 -18.38 1.98 2.14
CA GLU A 120 -18.66 0.57 1.99
C GLU A 120 -18.30 0.12 0.58
N LEU A 121 -17.38 -0.82 0.49
CA LEU A 121 -16.90 -1.37 -0.78
C LEU A 121 -17.40 -2.80 -0.92
N ALA A 122 -18.27 -3.04 -1.88
CA ALA A 122 -18.72 -4.39 -2.21
C ALA A 122 -17.77 -5.01 -3.24
N ASP A 123 -17.31 -6.23 -2.99
CA ASP A 123 -16.45 -6.96 -3.92
C ASP A 123 -17.27 -7.41 -5.15
N ALA A 124 -16.73 -7.24 -6.36
CA ALA A 124 -17.33 -7.69 -7.60
C ALA A 124 -17.57 -9.23 -7.67
N GLY A 125 -16.81 -10.00 -6.85
CA GLY A 125 -16.91 -11.44 -6.74
C GLY A 125 -17.87 -11.98 -5.67
N GLY A 126 -18.67 -11.12 -5.00
CA GLY A 126 -19.59 -11.52 -3.93
C GLY A 126 -18.88 -11.85 -2.60
N GLY A 127 -17.67 -11.36 -2.40
CA GLY A 127 -16.94 -11.41 -1.14
C GLY A 127 -17.59 -10.53 -0.06
N ALA A 128 -17.05 -10.57 1.16
CA ALA A 128 -17.50 -9.71 2.25
C ALA A 128 -17.26 -8.24 1.91
N ALA A 129 -18.29 -7.40 2.11
CA ALA A 129 -18.15 -5.97 1.95
C ALA A 129 -17.12 -5.42 2.95
N GLN A 130 -16.21 -4.58 2.47
CA GLN A 130 -15.24 -3.90 3.30
C GLN A 130 -15.77 -2.52 3.67
N THR A 131 -15.77 -2.18 4.96
CA THR A 131 -16.16 -0.86 5.45
C THR A 131 -14.95 -0.10 5.96
N VAL A 132 -14.77 1.11 5.46
CA VAL A 132 -13.70 2.03 5.87
C VAL A 132 -14.34 3.25 6.52
N THR A 133 -13.95 3.56 7.76
CA THR A 133 -14.41 4.75 8.49
C THR A 133 -13.26 5.71 8.69
N GLN A 134 -13.46 6.99 8.38
CA GLN A 134 -12.48 8.06 8.56
C GLN A 134 -13.11 9.22 9.32
N ASN A 135 -12.41 9.75 10.32
CA ASN A 135 -12.81 10.96 11.05
C ASN A 135 -11.85 12.09 10.72
N PHE A 136 -12.38 13.21 10.30
CA PHE A 136 -11.59 14.39 10.00
C PHE A 136 -12.40 15.68 10.25
N THR A 137 -11.68 16.78 10.33
CA THR A 137 -12.28 18.10 10.50
C THR A 137 -12.12 18.91 9.21
N VAL A 138 -13.17 19.58 8.78
CA VAL A 138 -13.18 20.39 7.56
C VAL A 138 -13.76 21.76 7.82
N MET A 139 -13.17 22.78 7.21
CA MET A 139 -13.73 24.13 7.20
C MET A 139 -14.57 24.32 5.94
N ARG A 140 -15.89 24.47 6.09
CA ARG A 140 -16.86 24.58 4.98
C ARG A 140 -17.93 25.62 5.27
N PRO A 141 -17.71 26.88 4.89
CA PRO A 141 -18.70 27.95 5.10
C PRO A 141 -20.06 27.68 4.43
N THR A 142 -20.08 26.90 3.33
CA THR A 142 -21.30 26.57 2.59
C THR A 142 -22.23 25.61 3.33
N TRP A 143 -21.71 24.87 4.31
CA TRP A 143 -22.51 23.94 5.14
C TRP A 143 -23.04 24.62 6.42
N ALA A 144 -22.53 25.79 6.75
CA ALA A 144 -22.90 26.49 7.97
C ALA A 144 -24.25 27.20 7.84
N ASP A 145 -25.09 27.12 8.87
CA ASP A 145 -26.23 28.03 8.99
C ASP A 145 -25.72 29.47 9.17
N PRO A 146 -26.15 30.42 8.32
CA PRO A 146 -25.64 31.77 8.35
C PRO A 146 -25.84 32.50 9.68
N VAL A 147 -26.93 32.18 10.41
CA VAL A 147 -27.27 32.82 11.68
C VAL A 147 -26.35 32.30 12.79
N GLU A 148 -26.20 30.97 12.89
CA GLU A 148 -25.32 30.35 13.87
C GLU A 148 -23.86 30.70 13.62
N ASP A 149 -23.42 30.69 12.36
CA ASP A 149 -22.05 31.02 11.98
C ASP A 149 -21.68 32.47 12.35
N THR A 150 -22.61 33.41 12.13
CA THR A 150 -22.43 34.79 12.52
C THR A 150 -22.31 34.94 14.03
N LYS A 151 -23.16 34.26 14.80
CA LYS A 151 -23.13 34.25 16.26
C LYS A 151 -21.79 33.70 16.78
N LEU A 152 -21.33 32.56 16.26
CA LEU A 152 -20.05 31.97 16.65
C LEU A 152 -18.86 32.89 16.36
N LYS A 153 -18.90 33.62 15.23
CA LYS A 153 -17.89 34.64 14.89
C LYS A 153 -17.87 35.78 15.88
N GLN A 154 -19.05 36.32 16.25
CA GLN A 154 -19.17 37.36 17.25
C GLN A 154 -18.69 36.90 18.63
N ASP A 155 -19.07 35.72 19.07
CA ASP A 155 -18.61 35.16 20.34
C ASP A 155 -17.09 34.97 20.38
N ALA A 156 -16.49 34.57 19.26
CA ALA A 156 -15.05 34.47 19.14
C ALA A 156 -14.38 35.86 19.22
N GLN A 157 -14.93 36.88 18.54
CA GLN A 157 -14.43 38.25 18.60
C GLN A 157 -14.50 38.83 20.01
N ASN A 158 -15.64 38.60 20.69
CA ASN A 158 -15.84 39.05 22.08
C ASN A 158 -14.85 38.42 23.05
N ARG A 159 -14.58 37.14 22.90
CA ARG A 159 -13.54 36.44 23.69
C ARG A 159 -12.16 37.03 23.44
N ILE A 160 -11.80 37.30 22.21
CA ILE A 160 -10.52 37.92 21.85
C ILE A 160 -10.41 39.30 22.44
N ALA A 161 -11.46 40.15 22.32
CA ALA A 161 -11.50 41.48 22.87
C ALA A 161 -11.32 41.47 24.39
N THR A 162 -12.01 40.57 25.08
CA THR A 162 -11.87 40.41 26.55
C THR A 162 -10.44 40.02 26.94
N LEU A 163 -9.81 39.09 26.21
CA LEU A 163 -8.43 38.71 26.47
C LEU A 163 -7.42 39.83 26.19
N GLN A 164 -7.72 40.73 25.28
CA GLN A 164 -6.92 41.90 24.97
C GLN A 164 -7.19 43.13 25.88
N GLY A 165 -8.07 42.97 26.89
CA GLY A 165 -8.47 44.06 27.79
C GLY A 165 -9.27 45.16 27.10
N ARG A 166 -9.88 44.88 25.92
CA ARG A 166 -10.79 45.79 25.21
C ARG A 166 -12.23 45.45 25.59
N THR A 167 -13.04 46.49 25.78
CA THR A 167 -14.48 46.33 26.02
C THR A 167 -15.13 45.71 24.79
N PRO A 168 -15.92 44.61 24.92
CA PRO A 168 -16.64 44.05 23.79
C PRO A 168 -17.57 45.10 23.16
N GLN A 169 -17.59 45.20 21.84
CA GLN A 169 -18.62 46.01 21.15
C GLN A 169 -19.96 45.24 21.23
N GLN A 170 -20.96 45.90 21.80
CA GLN A 170 -22.36 45.43 21.82
C GLN A 170 -23.03 45.69 20.48
#